data_e711c619dc5998f1cdca424ba4829f9b
#
_entry.id   e711c619dc5998f1cdca424ba4829f9b
#
_cell.length_a   1.000
_cell.length_b   1.000
_cell.length_c   1.000
_cell.angle_alpha   90.00
_cell.angle_beta   90.00
_cell.angle_gamma   90.00
#
_symmetry.space_group_name_H-M   'P 1'
#
loop_
_entity.id
_entity.type
_entity.pdbx_description
1 polymer ?
#
loop_
_entity_poly.entity_id
_entity_poly.type
_entity_poly.pdbx_seq_one_letter_code
_entity_poly.pdbx_strand_id
1 'polypeptide(L)'
;MVIDSSALVAILSDEPERRGFAEAIERDATRLVSAVSIVETSLVLQSRYGEDAVDDLDLLLLKVAARVVSFSAEDIGGVRAAYHRFGKGRHAASLNFGDCFSYALAVSTGEPLLFKGEDFSRTDVARVATDDSQ
;
A
#
# COMPACT_ATOMS: atom_id res chain seq x y z
N MET A 1 -2.27 -1.32 -10.52
CA MET A 1 -2.59 -1.27 -9.07
C MET A 1 -1.66 -0.34 -8.30
N VAL A 2 -2.11 0.15 -7.18
CA VAL A 2 -1.25 0.74 -6.16
C VAL A 2 -1.05 -0.32 -5.08
N ILE A 3 0.18 -0.48 -4.59
CA ILE A 3 0.52 -1.47 -3.55
C ILE A 3 0.71 -0.72 -2.23
N ASP A 4 -0.15 -1.02 -1.25
CA ASP A 4 -0.03 -0.42 0.09
C ASP A 4 1.08 -1.08 0.91
N SER A 5 1.58 -0.37 1.92
CA SER A 5 2.57 -0.91 2.86
C SER A 5 2.09 -2.21 3.52
N SER A 6 0.80 -2.32 3.83
CA SER A 6 0.24 -3.55 4.43
C SER A 6 0.44 -4.78 3.55
N ALA A 7 0.34 -4.62 2.23
CA ALA A 7 0.58 -5.72 1.29
C ALA A 7 2.06 -6.07 1.20
N LEU A 8 2.94 -5.07 1.16
CA LEU A 8 4.39 -5.30 1.16
C LEU A 8 4.85 -6.03 2.43
N VAL A 9 4.36 -5.59 3.59
CA VAL A 9 4.66 -6.23 4.87
C VAL A 9 4.16 -7.68 4.88
N ALA A 10 2.94 -7.92 4.38
CA ALA A 10 2.37 -9.28 4.35
C ALA A 10 3.23 -10.23 3.50
N ILE A 11 3.73 -9.76 2.37
CA ILE A 11 4.60 -10.57 1.49
C ILE A 11 5.94 -10.85 2.17
N LEU A 12 6.57 -9.81 2.74
CA LEU A 12 7.92 -9.92 3.31
C LEU A 12 7.93 -10.59 4.68
N SER A 13 6.81 -10.61 5.39
CA SER A 13 6.63 -11.32 6.65
C SER A 13 6.05 -12.73 6.48
N ASP A 14 5.89 -13.19 5.24
CA ASP A 14 5.35 -14.50 4.91
C ASP A 14 3.98 -14.74 5.57
N GLU A 15 3.11 -13.74 5.51
CA GLU A 15 1.75 -13.84 6.04
C GLU A 15 0.85 -14.65 5.09
N PRO A 16 -0.32 -15.13 5.56
CA PRO A 16 -1.20 -16.00 4.74
C PRO A 16 -1.58 -15.41 3.38
N GLU A 17 -1.67 -14.08 3.27
CA GLU A 17 -2.05 -13.39 2.04
C GLU A 17 -0.93 -13.33 1.00
N ARG A 18 0.31 -13.67 1.37
CA ARG A 18 1.50 -13.52 0.52
C ARG A 18 1.32 -14.05 -0.89
N ARG A 19 0.85 -15.28 -1.01
CA ARG A 19 0.71 -15.94 -2.31
C ARG A 19 -0.30 -15.23 -3.19
N GLY A 20 -1.48 -14.94 -2.66
CA GLY A 20 -2.52 -14.23 -3.40
C GLY A 20 -2.08 -12.84 -3.84
N PHE A 21 -1.38 -12.13 -2.97
CA PHE A 21 -0.84 -10.80 -3.29
C PHE A 21 0.23 -10.86 -4.37
N ALA A 22 1.16 -11.81 -4.26
CA ALA A 22 2.22 -11.98 -5.27
C ALA A 22 1.64 -12.32 -6.64
N GLU A 23 0.67 -13.21 -6.70
CA GLU A 23 -0.01 -13.57 -7.94
C GLU A 23 -0.78 -12.39 -8.54
N ALA A 24 -1.46 -11.59 -7.70
CA ALA A 24 -2.17 -10.41 -8.17
C ALA A 24 -1.20 -9.37 -8.77
N ILE A 25 -0.06 -9.15 -8.13
CA ILE A 25 0.97 -8.23 -8.63
C ILE A 25 1.49 -8.72 -9.97
N GLU A 26 1.75 -10.01 -10.09
CA GLU A 26 2.28 -10.60 -11.33
C GLU A 26 1.31 -10.42 -12.50
N ARG A 27 0.01 -10.49 -12.25
CA ARG A 27 -1.02 -10.34 -13.29
C ARG A 27 -1.23 -8.90 -13.75
N ASP A 28 -0.84 -7.91 -12.98
CA ASP A 28 -1.07 -6.50 -13.31
C ASP A 28 0.16 -5.90 -13.98
N ALA A 29 -0.03 -5.22 -15.10
CA ALA A 29 1.05 -4.54 -15.80
C ALA A 29 1.48 -3.24 -15.12
N THR A 30 0.60 -2.63 -14.33
CA THR A 30 0.84 -1.37 -13.61
C THR A 30 1.03 -1.65 -12.13
N ARG A 31 2.19 -1.29 -11.59
CA ARG A 31 2.55 -1.56 -10.20
C ARG A 31 3.17 -0.31 -9.60
N LEU A 32 2.34 0.45 -8.90
CA LEU A 32 2.72 1.75 -8.31
C LEU A 32 2.85 1.62 -6.80
N VAL A 33 3.85 2.25 -6.23
CA VAL A 33 4.04 2.33 -4.78
C VAL A 33 4.39 3.77 -4.42
N SER A 34 3.68 4.33 -3.44
CA SER A 34 4.05 5.65 -2.92
C SER A 34 5.42 5.60 -2.24
N ALA A 35 6.25 6.60 -2.47
CA ALA A 35 7.53 6.74 -1.77
C ALA A 35 7.34 6.74 -0.25
N VAL A 36 6.24 7.31 0.23
CA VAL A 36 5.89 7.31 1.67
C VAL A 36 5.64 5.89 2.17
N SER A 37 4.93 5.08 1.40
CA SER A 37 4.66 3.67 1.75
C SER A 37 5.94 2.84 1.83
N ILE A 38 6.94 3.14 1.00
CA ILE A 38 8.23 2.47 1.05
C ILE A 38 8.95 2.80 2.36
N VAL A 39 8.95 4.06 2.77
CA VAL A 39 9.54 4.46 4.05
C VAL A 39 8.83 3.79 5.21
N GLU A 40 7.50 3.81 5.20
CA GLU A 40 6.69 3.18 6.24
C GLU A 40 6.98 1.68 6.34
N THR A 41 7.01 0.98 5.21
CA THR A 41 7.33 -0.44 5.15
C THR A 41 8.74 -0.70 5.68
N SER A 42 9.70 0.12 5.29
CA SER A 42 11.10 0.01 5.74
C SER A 42 11.21 0.09 7.26
N LEU A 43 10.50 1.05 7.87
CA LEU A 43 10.52 1.23 9.32
C LEU A 43 9.88 0.04 10.05
N VAL A 44 8.79 -0.49 9.52
CA VAL A 44 8.11 -1.67 10.10
C VAL A 44 9.03 -2.89 10.04
N LEU A 45 9.63 -3.16 8.88
CA LEU A 45 10.50 -4.32 8.70
C LEU A 45 11.76 -4.22 9.54
N GLN A 46 12.37 -3.04 9.59
CA GLN A 46 13.56 -2.80 10.40
C GLN A 46 13.27 -3.01 11.88
N SER A 47 12.11 -2.55 12.35
CA SER A 47 11.69 -2.74 13.74
C SER A 47 11.47 -4.22 14.08
N ARG A 48 10.93 -5.01 13.14
CA ARG A 48 10.62 -6.43 13.38
C ARG A 48 11.83 -7.35 13.18
N TYR A 49 12.65 -7.09 12.17
CA TYR A 49 13.66 -8.03 11.68
C TYR A 49 15.07 -7.47 11.62
N GLY A 50 15.26 -6.19 11.87
CA GLY A 50 16.57 -5.54 11.78
C GLY A 50 16.83 -4.89 10.41
N GLU A 51 17.99 -4.21 10.29
CA GLU A 51 18.30 -3.39 9.13
C GLU A 51 18.36 -4.16 7.80
N ASP A 52 18.78 -5.42 7.85
CA ASP A 52 18.93 -6.24 6.65
C ASP A 52 17.59 -6.50 5.93
N ALA A 53 16.49 -6.41 6.64
CA ALA A 53 15.16 -6.60 6.05
C ALA A 53 14.81 -5.54 5.01
N VAL A 54 15.44 -4.37 5.07
CA VAL A 54 15.26 -3.31 4.07
C VAL A 54 15.81 -3.75 2.71
N ASP A 55 16.88 -4.54 2.70
CA ASP A 55 17.43 -5.08 1.46
C ASP A 55 16.43 -6.04 0.79
N ASP A 56 15.68 -6.81 1.57
CA ASP A 56 14.65 -7.70 1.04
C ASP A 56 13.50 -6.90 0.40
N LEU A 57 13.14 -5.78 0.99
CA LEU A 57 12.14 -4.87 0.41
C LEU A 57 12.64 -4.31 -0.94
N ASP A 58 13.86 -3.82 -0.98
CA ASP A 58 14.43 -3.27 -2.21
C ASP A 58 14.48 -4.32 -3.32
N LEU A 59 14.83 -5.55 -2.97
CA LEU A 59 14.87 -6.65 -3.91
C LEU A 59 13.46 -7.01 -4.42
N LEU A 60 12.46 -7.01 -3.54
CA LEU A 60 11.07 -7.27 -3.94
C LEU A 60 10.60 -6.20 -4.93
N LEU A 61 10.83 -4.93 -4.63
CA LEU A 61 10.41 -3.82 -5.49
C LEU A 61 11.07 -3.93 -6.88
N LEU A 62 12.32 -4.36 -6.93
CA LEU A 62 13.03 -4.59 -8.18
C LEU A 62 12.43 -5.77 -8.95
N LYS A 63 12.18 -6.90 -8.27
CA LYS A 63 11.64 -8.12 -8.88
C LYS A 63 10.28 -7.90 -9.51
N VAL A 64 9.41 -7.13 -8.86
CA VAL A 64 8.06 -6.87 -9.36
C VAL A 64 8.03 -5.64 -10.29
N ALA A 65 9.19 -5.03 -10.55
CA ALA A 65 9.30 -3.82 -11.35
C ALA A 65 8.34 -2.73 -10.88
N ALA A 66 8.27 -2.51 -9.58
CA ALA A 66 7.42 -1.50 -9.00
C ALA A 66 7.93 -0.10 -9.34
N ARG A 67 7.01 0.76 -9.73
CA ARG A 67 7.31 2.17 -9.97
C ARG A 67 7.07 2.95 -8.67
N VAL A 68 8.12 3.56 -8.16
CA VAL A 68 8.03 4.43 -6.99
C VAL A 68 7.49 5.78 -7.43
N VAL A 69 6.39 6.20 -6.80
CA VAL A 69 5.77 7.49 -7.09
C VAL A 69 6.12 8.47 -5.98
N SER A 70 6.76 9.58 -6.36
CA SER A 70 7.14 10.61 -5.40
C SER A 70 5.92 11.33 -4.84
N PHE A 71 6.01 11.76 -3.59
CA PHE A 71 5.05 12.67 -2.98
C PHE A 71 5.57 14.09 -3.17
N SER A 72 4.76 14.94 -3.80
CA SER A 72 5.14 16.32 -4.09
C SER A 72 4.14 17.30 -3.47
N ALA A 73 4.45 18.60 -3.58
CA ALA A 73 3.55 19.64 -3.07
C ALA A 73 2.15 19.56 -3.68
N GLU A 74 2.05 19.13 -4.93
CA GLU A 74 0.76 18.99 -5.63
C GLU A 74 -0.13 17.91 -5.02
N ASP A 75 0.46 16.94 -4.33
CA ASP A 75 -0.27 15.81 -3.76
C ASP A 75 -0.82 16.09 -2.35
N ILE A 76 -0.41 17.19 -1.73
CA ILE A 76 -0.82 17.53 -0.36
C ILE A 76 -2.33 17.59 -0.21
N GLY A 77 -3.00 18.25 -1.14
CA GLY A 77 -4.46 18.41 -1.09
C GLY A 77 -5.22 17.08 -1.10
N GLY A 78 -4.78 16.15 -1.94
CA GLY A 78 -5.40 14.81 -2.03
C GLY A 78 -5.26 14.00 -0.75
N VAL A 79 -4.09 14.06 -0.11
CA VAL A 79 -3.85 13.35 1.15
C VAL A 79 -4.67 13.96 2.29
N ARG A 80 -4.73 15.30 2.36
CA ARG A 80 -5.58 16.00 3.33
C ARG A 80 -7.06 15.63 3.16
N ALA A 81 -7.52 15.56 1.92
CA ALA A 81 -8.91 15.20 1.61
C ALA A 81 -9.22 13.76 2.05
N ALA A 82 -8.29 12.83 1.84
CA ALA A 82 -8.42 11.45 2.28
C ALA A 82 -8.60 11.36 3.80
N TYR A 83 -7.77 12.06 4.56
CA TYR A 83 -7.86 12.06 6.01
C TYR A 83 -9.14 12.75 6.50
N HIS A 84 -9.51 13.86 5.88
CA HIS A 84 -10.75 14.58 6.22
C HIS A 84 -11.96 13.67 6.06
N ARG A 85 -11.99 12.87 5.00
CA ARG A 85 -13.14 12.04 4.64
C ARG A 85 -13.16 10.71 5.39
N PHE A 86 -12.02 10.03 5.52
CA PHE A 86 -11.94 8.65 6.03
C PHE A 86 -10.99 8.47 7.20
N GLY A 87 -10.42 9.53 7.72
CA GLY A 87 -9.35 9.46 8.71
C GLY A 87 -9.79 8.94 10.07
N LYS A 88 -8.79 8.46 10.81
CA LYS A 88 -8.95 8.00 12.18
C LYS A 88 -9.61 9.08 13.05
N GLY A 89 -10.65 8.68 13.78
CA GLY A 89 -11.43 9.60 14.61
C GLY A 89 -12.51 10.37 13.86
N ARG A 90 -12.60 10.21 12.54
CA ARG A 90 -13.60 10.89 11.69
C ARG A 90 -14.56 9.94 11.00
N HIS A 91 -14.09 8.74 10.69
CA HIS A 91 -14.84 7.76 9.89
C HIS A 91 -14.52 6.35 10.38
N ALA A 92 -15.47 5.42 10.17
CA ALA A 92 -15.29 4.01 10.53
C ALA A 92 -14.11 3.33 9.83
N ALA A 93 -13.71 3.83 8.65
CA ALA A 93 -12.53 3.34 7.94
C ALA A 93 -11.25 3.57 8.74
N SER A 94 -11.21 4.64 9.51
CA SER A 94 -10.12 4.91 10.47
C SER A 94 -8.74 4.97 9.82
N LEU A 95 -8.64 5.57 8.63
CA LEU A 95 -7.37 5.66 7.93
C LEU A 95 -6.34 6.41 8.77
N ASN A 96 -5.17 5.80 8.95
CA ASN A 96 -4.05 6.46 9.61
C ASN A 96 -3.26 7.32 8.62
N PHE A 97 -2.17 7.93 9.12
CA PHE A 97 -1.33 8.81 8.29
C PHE A 97 -0.86 8.10 7.01
N GLY A 98 -0.25 6.91 7.14
CA GLY A 98 0.27 6.18 5.97
C GLY A 98 -0.79 5.75 4.98
N ASP A 99 -1.95 5.32 5.47
CA ASP A 99 -3.06 4.87 4.63
C ASP A 99 -3.53 5.97 3.67
N CYS A 100 -3.50 7.22 4.12
CA CYS A 100 -3.97 8.35 3.33
C CYS A 100 -3.13 8.55 2.06
N PHE A 101 -1.84 8.24 2.10
CA PHE A 101 -0.97 8.36 0.92
C PHE A 101 -1.29 7.29 -0.12
N SER A 102 -1.49 6.04 0.28
CA SER A 102 -1.90 4.97 -0.63
C SER A 102 -3.27 5.23 -1.24
N TYR A 103 -4.23 5.65 -0.42
CA TYR A 103 -5.57 5.99 -0.88
C TYR A 103 -5.52 7.12 -1.92
N ALA A 104 -4.83 8.21 -1.60
CA ALA A 104 -4.74 9.36 -2.49
C ALA A 104 -4.06 9.01 -3.82
N LEU A 105 -3.03 8.17 -3.79
CA LEU A 105 -2.36 7.73 -5.01
C LEU A 105 -3.31 6.88 -5.87
N ALA A 106 -4.04 5.95 -5.26
CA ALA A 106 -5.01 5.12 -5.98
C ALA A 106 -6.08 5.97 -6.65
N VAL A 107 -6.63 6.94 -5.94
CA VAL A 107 -7.67 7.83 -6.47
C VAL A 107 -7.12 8.71 -7.60
N SER A 108 -5.96 9.32 -7.42
CA SER A 108 -5.40 10.23 -8.42
C SER A 108 -4.97 9.53 -9.69
N THR A 109 -4.61 8.26 -9.62
CA THR A 109 -4.18 7.46 -10.78
C THR A 109 -5.32 6.65 -11.39
N GLY A 110 -6.45 6.54 -10.71
CA GLY A 110 -7.56 5.68 -11.14
C GLY A 110 -7.26 4.19 -11.00
N GLU A 111 -6.27 3.83 -10.18
CA GLU A 111 -5.85 2.45 -9.99
C GLU A 111 -6.52 1.81 -8.77
N PRO A 112 -6.76 0.51 -8.80
CA PRO A 112 -7.20 -0.20 -7.59
C PRO A 112 -6.04 -0.32 -6.59
N LEU A 113 -6.38 -0.57 -5.34
CA LEU A 113 -5.43 -0.67 -4.23
C LEU A 113 -5.30 -2.11 -3.76
N LEU A 114 -4.06 -2.59 -3.62
CA LEU A 114 -3.75 -3.88 -3.00
C LEU A 114 -3.39 -3.63 -1.54
N PHE A 115 -4.15 -4.22 -0.63
CA PHE A 115 -3.98 -4.01 0.80
C PHE A 115 -4.42 -5.22 1.61
N LYS A 116 -3.90 -5.30 2.83
CA LYS A 116 -4.34 -6.25 3.85
C LYS A 116 -5.12 -5.50 4.92
N GLY A 117 -6.16 -6.12 5.46
CA GLY A 117 -6.98 -5.56 6.52
C GLY A 117 -8.28 -4.95 6.02
N GLU A 118 -9.01 -4.30 6.92
CA GLU A 118 -10.36 -3.82 6.64
C GLU A 118 -10.49 -2.31 6.51
N ASP A 119 -9.44 -1.55 6.82
CA ASP A 119 -9.53 -0.10 6.86
C ASP A 119 -9.96 0.48 5.50
N PHE A 120 -9.29 0.08 4.43
CA PHE A 120 -9.62 0.57 3.09
C PHE A 120 -10.95 0.01 2.56
N SER A 121 -11.39 -1.15 3.02
CA SER A 121 -12.65 -1.75 2.56
C SER A 121 -13.88 -0.93 2.95
N ARG A 122 -13.72 -0.02 3.90
CA ARG A 122 -14.77 0.90 4.34
C ARG A 122 -14.71 2.25 3.63
N THR A 123 -13.80 2.38 2.67
CA THR A 123 -13.70 3.56 1.80
C THR A 123 -14.31 3.24 0.44
N ASP A 124 -14.23 4.21 -0.47
CA ASP A 124 -14.69 4.06 -1.86
C ASP A 124 -13.60 3.58 -2.81
N VAL A 125 -12.38 3.27 -2.31
CA VAL A 125 -11.29 2.83 -3.18
C VAL A 125 -11.58 1.45 -3.77
N ALA A 126 -11.26 1.27 -5.04
CA ALA A 126 -11.39 -0.03 -5.69
C ALA A 126 -10.32 -0.99 -5.12
N ARG A 127 -10.71 -2.21 -4.81
CA ARG A 127 -9.83 -3.24 -4.28
C ARG A 127 -9.31 -4.13 -5.40
N VAL A 128 -8.02 -4.46 -5.35
CA VAL A 128 -7.46 -5.48 -6.24
C VAL A 128 -8.03 -6.84 -5.86
N ALA A 129 -8.54 -7.58 -6.86
CA ALA A 129 -9.04 -8.93 -6.65
C ALA A 129 -7.88 -9.90 -6.42
N THR A 130 -8.02 -10.76 -5.41
CA THR A 130 -7.08 -11.85 -5.15
C THR A 130 -7.85 -13.14 -4.99
N ASP A 131 -7.21 -14.27 -5.28
CA ASP A 131 -7.88 -15.56 -5.16
C ASP A 131 -8.21 -15.91 -3.71
N ASP A 132 -7.52 -15.28 -2.76
CA ASP A 132 -7.76 -15.46 -1.33
C ASP A 132 -8.86 -14.54 -0.79
N SER A 133 -9.49 -13.73 -1.63
CA SER A 133 -10.50 -12.74 -1.25
C SER A 133 -11.93 -13.29 -1.28
N GLN A 134 -12.09 -14.56 -1.34
CA GLN A 134 -13.40 -15.23 -1.44
C GLN A 134 -14.08 -15.42 -0.11
#